data_bc0a5b75a8f80a2596fce94ff3aa9523
#
_entry.id   bc0a5b75a8f80a2596fce94ff3aa9523
#
_cell.length_a   1.000
_cell.length_b   1.000
_cell.length_c   1.000
_cell.angle_alpha   90.00
_cell.angle_beta   90.00
_cell.angle_gamma   90.00
#
_symmetry.space_group_name_H-M   'P 1'
#
loop_
_entity.id
_entity.type
_entity.pdbx_description
1 polymer ?
#
loop_
_entity_poly.entity_id
_entity_poly.type
_entity_poly.pdbx_seq_one_letter_code
_entity_poly.pdbx_strand_id
1 'polypeptide(L)'
;KEGSKLYFGKPIIFDNTREHYMFPNEARLRNMSYSFTLHMDIDIIYKTYDEHDNETIKESNLKNIYFGKFPIMVNSDLCILNTLNRKTKFNMGECKNDLGGYFIIDGKEKVIIPQEKFADNMLYIKDDYNELYSHSAEIRCVSEDASKPVRTLSIRILRPSPTLENNQLLVNVPNVRKPVPFFILMRGLGILSDK
;
A
#
# COMPACT_ATOMS: atom_id res chain seq x y z
N LYS A 1 3.52 -9.26 -25.75
CA LYS A 1 3.56 -7.89 -25.17
C LYS A 1 4.90 -7.76 -24.47
N GLU A 2 5.83 -7.02 -25.05
CA GLU A 2 7.05 -6.64 -24.37
C GLU A 2 6.65 -5.77 -23.19
N GLY A 3 6.99 -6.22 -21.98
CA GLY A 3 6.61 -5.52 -20.75
C GLY A 3 7.32 -4.17 -20.66
N SER A 4 6.69 -3.23 -19.96
CA SER A 4 7.26 -1.93 -19.61
C SER A 4 8.67 -2.11 -19.04
N LYS A 5 9.65 -1.39 -19.59
CA LYS A 5 11.03 -1.48 -19.12
C LYS A 5 11.24 -0.53 -17.94
N LEU A 6 11.78 -1.07 -16.88
CA LEU A 6 12.22 -0.32 -15.69
C LEU A 6 13.75 -0.22 -15.72
N TYR A 7 14.26 0.99 -15.54
CA TYR A 7 15.70 1.25 -15.48
C TYR A 7 16.08 1.74 -14.09
N PHE A 8 16.97 1.00 -13.45
CA PHE A 8 17.50 1.32 -12.13
C PHE A 8 18.86 2.01 -12.30
N GLY A 9 18.92 3.27 -11.93
CA GLY A 9 20.18 4.00 -11.87
C GLY A 9 21.01 3.56 -10.67
N LYS A 10 22.29 3.91 -10.68
CA LYS A 10 23.18 3.70 -9.55
C LYS A 10 23.15 4.90 -8.61
N PRO A 11 23.39 4.73 -7.30
CA PRO A 11 23.62 5.85 -6.41
C PRO A 11 24.95 6.55 -6.79
N ILE A 12 24.85 7.79 -7.24
CA ILE A 12 25.99 8.53 -7.79
C ILE A 12 26.06 9.90 -7.14
N ILE A 13 27.29 10.35 -6.86
CA ILE A 13 27.58 11.72 -6.42
C ILE A 13 28.33 12.42 -7.56
N PHE A 14 27.90 13.67 -7.81
CA PHE A 14 28.59 14.59 -8.70
C PHE A 14 29.39 15.59 -7.86
N ASP A 15 30.71 15.44 -7.85
CA ASP A 15 31.63 16.40 -7.24
C ASP A 15 32.29 17.23 -8.34
N ASN A 16 31.84 18.47 -8.51
CA ASN A 16 32.35 19.47 -9.46
C ASN A 16 32.63 18.99 -10.90
N THR A 17 33.52 18.01 -11.06
CA THR A 17 33.97 17.50 -12.37
C THR A 17 34.01 15.99 -12.44
N ARG A 18 33.72 15.30 -11.35
CA ARG A 18 33.81 13.83 -11.29
C ARG A 18 32.54 13.23 -10.75
N GLU A 19 32.14 12.16 -11.40
CA GLU A 19 31.06 11.29 -11.01
C GLU A 19 31.65 10.05 -10.33
N HIS A 20 31.15 9.72 -9.14
CA HIS A 20 31.57 8.50 -8.45
C HIS A 20 30.39 7.84 -7.72
N TYR A 21 30.55 6.56 -7.40
CA TYR A 21 29.53 5.80 -6.71
C TYR A 21 29.40 6.26 -5.26
N MET A 22 28.18 6.50 -4.80
CA MET A 22 27.86 6.85 -3.41
C MET A 22 27.84 5.59 -2.55
N PHE A 23 28.67 5.56 -1.50
CA PHE A 23 28.63 4.49 -0.50
C PHE A 23 27.77 4.89 0.71
N PRO A 24 27.18 3.90 1.43
CA PRO A 24 26.31 4.21 2.57
C PRO A 24 26.99 5.08 3.63
N ASN A 25 28.25 4.80 4.00
CA ASN A 25 28.97 5.62 4.96
C ASN A 25 29.19 7.07 4.48
N GLU A 26 29.46 7.25 3.19
CA GLU A 26 29.59 8.58 2.60
C GLU A 26 28.27 9.36 2.65
N ALA A 27 27.16 8.69 2.40
CA ALA A 27 25.82 9.29 2.52
C ALA A 27 25.56 9.78 3.96
N ARG A 28 25.98 9.04 5.00
CA ARG A 28 25.87 9.48 6.40
C ARG A 28 26.73 10.72 6.67
N LEU A 29 27.98 10.69 6.26
CA LEU A 29 28.94 11.78 6.53
C LEU A 29 28.59 13.09 5.80
N ARG A 30 28.03 12.99 4.60
CA ARG A 30 27.68 14.15 3.76
C ARG A 30 26.22 14.57 3.88
N ASN A 31 25.47 14.03 4.81
CA ASN A 31 24.03 14.29 4.98
C ASN A 31 23.21 14.08 3.68
N MET A 32 23.51 12.99 2.96
CA MET A 32 22.85 12.64 1.71
C MET A 32 21.93 11.43 1.90
N SER A 33 21.01 11.24 0.96
CA SER A 33 20.17 10.05 0.93
C SER A 33 20.79 8.97 0.04
N TYR A 34 21.01 7.78 0.59
CA TYR A 34 21.48 6.62 -0.16
C TYR A 34 20.34 6.05 -1.00
N SER A 35 20.29 6.42 -2.28
CA SER A 35 19.18 6.12 -3.17
C SER A 35 19.62 5.91 -4.61
N PHE A 36 18.82 5.20 -5.37
CA PHE A 36 18.94 5.09 -6.83
C PHE A 36 17.84 5.88 -7.53
N THR A 37 18.07 6.22 -8.81
CA THR A 37 17.04 6.80 -9.67
C THR A 37 16.27 5.71 -10.38
N LEU A 38 14.95 5.87 -10.49
CA LEU A 38 14.09 5.01 -11.27
C LEU A 38 13.58 5.75 -12.50
N HIS A 39 13.74 5.12 -13.65
CA HIS A 39 13.15 5.57 -14.92
C HIS A 39 12.31 4.43 -15.49
N MET A 40 11.30 4.76 -16.26
CA MET A 40 10.41 3.79 -16.89
C MET A 40 9.99 4.21 -18.28
N ASP A 41 9.67 3.21 -19.09
CA ASP A 41 8.98 3.42 -20.35
C ASP A 41 7.48 3.31 -20.12
N ILE A 42 6.71 4.26 -20.65
CA ILE A 42 5.26 4.36 -20.46
C ILE A 42 4.57 4.27 -21.81
N ASP A 43 3.68 3.31 -21.97
CA ASP A 43 2.79 3.19 -23.12
C ASP A 43 1.41 3.73 -22.74
N ILE A 44 0.97 4.78 -23.41
CA ILE A 44 -0.30 5.44 -23.16
C ILE A 44 -1.24 5.12 -24.30
N ILE A 45 -2.41 4.57 -23.97
CA ILE A 45 -3.47 4.28 -24.92
C ILE A 45 -4.66 5.20 -24.60
N TYR A 46 -4.93 6.13 -25.49
CA TYR A 46 -6.09 7.01 -25.41
C TYR A 46 -7.25 6.36 -26.16
N LYS A 47 -8.35 6.13 -25.47
CA LYS A 47 -9.60 5.66 -26.03
C LYS A 47 -10.62 6.78 -25.97
N THR A 48 -11.02 7.29 -27.10
CA THR A 48 -12.07 8.30 -27.24
C THR A 48 -13.28 7.71 -27.92
N TYR A 49 -14.47 8.01 -27.38
CA TYR A 49 -15.75 7.58 -27.94
C TYR A 49 -16.46 8.77 -28.54
N ASP A 50 -16.98 8.59 -29.76
CA ASP A 50 -17.78 9.58 -30.45
C ASP A 50 -19.24 9.50 -30.01
N GLU A 51 -20.10 10.47 -30.39
CA GLU A 51 -21.54 10.49 -30.11
C GLU A 51 -22.29 9.23 -30.63
N HIS A 52 -21.66 8.47 -31.51
CA HIS A 52 -22.16 7.21 -32.05
C HIS A 52 -21.48 5.96 -31.48
N ASP A 53 -20.82 6.06 -30.31
CA ASP A 53 -20.06 4.99 -29.67
C ASP A 53 -18.92 4.39 -30.53
N ASN A 54 -18.44 5.10 -31.54
CA ASN A 54 -17.27 4.67 -32.29
C ASN A 54 -16.00 4.90 -31.47
N GLU A 55 -15.23 3.86 -31.22
CA GLU A 55 -13.96 3.92 -30.50
C GLU A 55 -12.81 4.39 -31.42
N THR A 56 -12.14 5.46 -31.03
CA THR A 56 -10.90 5.90 -31.66
C THR A 56 -9.75 5.67 -30.67
N ILE A 57 -8.76 4.89 -31.11
CA ILE A 57 -7.57 4.56 -30.29
C ILE A 57 -6.38 5.36 -30.80
N LYS A 58 -5.71 6.06 -29.88
CA LYS A 58 -4.45 6.75 -30.13
C LYS A 58 -3.41 6.24 -29.16
N GLU A 59 -2.27 5.76 -29.66
CA GLU A 59 -1.16 5.27 -28.86
C GLU A 59 -0.04 6.29 -28.80
N SER A 60 0.61 6.42 -27.65
CA SER A 60 1.78 7.27 -27.43
C SER A 60 2.77 6.54 -26.52
N ASN A 61 4.03 6.46 -26.94
CA ASN A 61 5.10 5.80 -26.20
C ASN A 61 6.08 6.85 -25.68
N LEU A 62 6.22 6.89 -24.36
CA LEU A 62 7.19 7.75 -23.67
C LEU A 62 8.31 6.87 -23.11
N LYS A 63 9.56 7.15 -23.49
CA LYS A 63 10.71 6.35 -23.09
C LYS A 63 11.55 7.08 -22.05
N ASN A 64 12.13 6.31 -21.13
CA ASN A 64 13.08 6.77 -20.12
C ASN A 64 12.58 7.94 -19.28
N ILE A 65 11.30 7.90 -18.89
CA ILE A 65 10.70 8.94 -18.04
C ILE A 65 11.22 8.79 -16.62
N TYR A 66 11.77 9.87 -16.08
CA TYR A 66 12.20 9.92 -14.68
C TYR A 66 10.98 9.82 -13.76
N PHE A 67 10.98 8.78 -12.92
CA PHE A 67 9.91 8.54 -11.96
C PHE A 67 10.23 9.07 -10.57
N GLY A 68 11.49 8.97 -10.16
CA GLY A 68 11.90 9.46 -8.85
C GLY A 68 13.20 8.83 -8.34
N LYS A 69 13.57 9.21 -7.11
CA LYS A 69 14.65 8.57 -6.33
C LYS A 69 14.03 7.67 -5.29
N PHE A 70 14.56 6.45 -5.19
CA PHE A 70 14.14 5.47 -4.20
C PHE A 70 15.30 5.14 -3.27
N PRO A 71 15.10 5.21 -1.95
CA PRO A 71 16.14 4.85 -1.00
C PRO A 71 16.49 3.37 -1.09
N ILE A 72 17.76 3.06 -0.91
CA ILE A 72 18.26 1.69 -0.89
C ILE A 72 18.35 1.24 0.57
N MET A 73 17.77 0.09 0.87
CA MET A 73 17.95 -0.56 2.16
C MET A 73 19.37 -1.09 2.27
N VAL A 74 20.07 -0.75 3.34
CA VAL A 74 21.44 -1.19 3.59
C VAL A 74 21.49 -2.72 3.72
N ASN A 75 22.46 -3.34 3.08
CA ASN A 75 22.62 -4.81 2.94
C ASN A 75 21.51 -5.54 2.17
N SER A 76 20.61 -4.84 1.45
CA SER A 76 19.68 -5.48 0.52
C SER A 76 20.38 -5.89 -0.79
N ASP A 77 19.69 -6.62 -1.65
CA ASP A 77 20.21 -7.05 -2.96
C ASP A 77 20.59 -5.89 -3.89
N LEU A 78 19.99 -4.71 -3.69
CA LEU A 78 20.32 -3.48 -4.41
C LEU A 78 21.49 -2.73 -3.80
N CYS A 79 21.92 -3.09 -2.60
CA CYS A 79 23.01 -2.43 -1.88
C CYS A 79 24.36 -3.03 -2.25
N ILE A 80 25.32 -2.18 -2.58
CA ILE A 80 26.69 -2.65 -2.91
C ILE A 80 27.33 -3.43 -1.77
N LEU A 81 27.00 -3.11 -0.52
CA LEU A 81 27.56 -3.78 0.64
C LEU A 81 27.23 -5.28 0.70
N ASN A 82 26.08 -5.70 0.14
CA ASN A 82 25.65 -7.09 0.19
C ASN A 82 26.67 -8.04 -0.48
N THR A 83 27.33 -7.57 -1.52
CA THR A 83 28.33 -8.38 -2.27
C THR A 83 29.71 -8.37 -1.66
N LEU A 84 29.98 -7.52 -0.66
CA LEU A 84 31.30 -7.30 -0.10
C LEU A 84 31.55 -8.16 1.14
N ASN A 85 32.81 -8.58 1.31
CA ASN A 85 33.23 -9.30 2.52
C ASN A 85 33.36 -8.34 3.73
N ARG A 86 33.38 -8.90 4.95
CA ARG A 86 33.43 -8.12 6.19
C ARG A 86 34.67 -7.21 6.31
N LYS A 87 35.83 -7.64 5.79
CA LYS A 87 37.06 -6.84 5.82
C LYS A 87 36.94 -5.61 4.92
N THR A 88 36.41 -5.80 3.72
CA THR A 88 36.17 -4.69 2.76
C THR A 88 35.17 -3.70 3.31
N LYS A 89 34.06 -4.16 3.87
CA LYS A 89 33.07 -3.28 4.52
C LYS A 89 33.71 -2.43 5.62
N PHE A 90 34.51 -3.05 6.47
CA PHE A 90 35.23 -2.34 7.53
C PHE A 90 36.21 -1.29 7.01
N ASN A 91 36.96 -1.61 5.96
CA ASN A 91 37.88 -0.66 5.34
C ASN A 91 37.17 0.52 4.68
N MET A 92 35.92 0.35 4.32
CA MET A 92 35.05 1.41 3.79
C MET A 92 34.35 2.23 4.89
N GLY A 93 34.65 1.97 6.17
CA GLY A 93 34.07 2.68 7.31
C GLY A 93 32.77 2.12 7.83
N GLU A 94 32.34 0.93 7.34
CA GLU A 94 31.13 0.28 7.84
C GLU A 94 31.42 -0.58 9.08
N CYS A 95 30.45 -0.69 9.99
CA CYS A 95 30.58 -1.54 11.17
C CYS A 95 30.60 -3.03 10.77
N LYS A 96 31.51 -3.82 11.39
CA LYS A 96 31.58 -5.27 11.12
C LYS A 96 30.33 -6.06 11.51
N ASN A 97 29.59 -5.55 12.47
CA ASN A 97 28.42 -6.21 13.05
C ASN A 97 27.10 -5.59 12.55
N ASP A 98 27.16 -4.71 11.56
CA ASP A 98 25.97 -4.10 11.00
C ASP A 98 25.22 -5.13 10.12
N LEU A 99 24.02 -5.47 10.51
CA LEU A 99 23.12 -6.37 9.79
C LEU A 99 22.36 -5.68 8.64
N GLY A 100 22.34 -4.34 8.64
CA GLY A 100 21.54 -3.58 7.67
C GLY A 100 20.05 -3.60 7.98
N GLY A 101 19.22 -3.50 6.94
CA GLY A 101 17.75 -3.50 7.07
C GLY A 101 17.16 -2.12 7.35
N TYR A 102 17.94 -1.06 7.22
CA TYR A 102 17.54 0.32 7.39
C TYR A 102 17.92 1.17 6.18
N PHE A 103 17.40 2.38 6.13
CA PHE A 103 17.63 3.35 5.07
C PHE A 103 18.44 4.54 5.58
N ILE A 104 19.22 5.16 4.71
CA ILE A 104 19.93 6.41 5.02
C ILE A 104 19.26 7.53 4.24
N ILE A 105 18.60 8.44 4.98
CA ILE A 105 17.86 9.58 4.44
C ILE A 105 18.43 10.86 5.06
N ASP A 106 18.97 11.73 4.22
CA ASP A 106 19.61 12.99 4.65
C ASP A 106 20.64 12.76 5.77
N GLY A 107 21.46 11.71 5.59
CA GLY A 107 22.51 11.30 6.54
C GLY A 107 22.01 10.60 7.80
N LYS A 108 20.70 10.44 7.98
CA LYS A 108 20.12 9.79 9.16
C LYS A 108 19.64 8.38 8.85
N GLU A 109 19.90 7.47 9.75
CA GLU A 109 19.44 6.10 9.65
C GLU A 109 17.95 6.01 10.02
N LYS A 110 17.15 5.46 9.12
CA LYS A 110 15.69 5.31 9.25
C LYS A 110 15.31 3.87 9.07
N VAL A 111 14.44 3.36 9.94
CA VAL A 111 13.89 2.02 9.87
C VAL A 111 12.39 2.06 9.67
N ILE A 112 11.85 1.12 8.91
CA ILE A 112 10.42 0.93 8.78
C ILE A 112 9.98 -0.02 9.89
N ILE A 113 9.12 0.47 10.79
CA ILE A 113 8.56 -0.33 11.88
C ILE A 113 7.31 -1.03 11.35
N PRO A 114 7.28 -2.39 11.35
CA PRO A 114 6.08 -3.11 10.95
C PRO A 114 4.93 -2.82 11.92
N GLN A 115 3.73 -2.68 11.38
CA GLN A 115 2.52 -2.48 12.17
C GLN A 115 1.58 -3.65 11.98
N GLU A 116 1.05 -4.16 13.08
CA GLU A 116 0.00 -5.16 13.07
C GLU A 116 -1.35 -4.50 12.79
N LYS A 117 -2.15 -5.10 11.92
CA LYS A 117 -3.54 -4.74 11.66
C LYS A 117 -4.41 -5.99 11.62
N PHE A 118 -5.71 -5.82 11.82
CA PHE A 118 -6.65 -6.89 11.61
C PHE A 118 -6.60 -7.39 10.16
N ALA A 119 -6.67 -8.71 9.99
CA ALA A 119 -6.67 -9.32 8.66
C ALA A 119 -7.90 -8.88 7.86
N ASP A 120 -7.68 -8.62 6.57
CA ASP A 120 -8.75 -8.26 5.65
C ASP A 120 -9.59 -9.50 5.28
N ASN A 121 -10.86 -9.29 4.90
CA ASN A 121 -11.79 -10.34 4.46
C ASN A 121 -12.07 -11.44 5.51
N MET A 122 -11.88 -11.15 6.78
CA MET A 122 -12.21 -12.05 7.89
C MET A 122 -13.39 -11.53 8.69
N LEU A 123 -14.19 -12.45 9.23
CA LEU A 123 -15.31 -12.14 10.09
C LEU A 123 -14.82 -11.93 11.53
N TYR A 124 -15.07 -10.73 12.06
CA TYR A 124 -14.80 -10.39 13.46
C TYR A 124 -16.10 -10.22 14.20
N ILE A 125 -16.29 -11.00 15.27
CA ILE A 125 -17.46 -10.95 16.14
C ILE A 125 -17.02 -10.34 17.46
N LYS A 126 -17.78 -9.32 17.90
CA LYS A 126 -17.57 -8.64 19.19
C LYS A 126 -18.84 -8.76 20.00
N ASP A 127 -18.67 -9.21 21.23
CA ASP A 127 -19.69 -9.17 22.25
C ASP A 127 -19.61 -7.85 23.01
N ASP A 128 -20.75 -7.41 23.56
CA ASP A 128 -20.85 -6.17 24.35
C ASP A 128 -20.23 -4.95 23.64
N TYR A 129 -20.66 -4.70 22.39
CA TYR A 129 -20.01 -3.74 21.49
C TYR A 129 -20.08 -2.30 22.01
N ASN A 130 -21.27 -1.84 22.46
CA ASN A 130 -21.48 -0.54 23.10
C ASN A 130 -22.84 -0.45 23.79
N GLU A 131 -23.20 0.74 24.32
CA GLU A 131 -24.48 0.97 25.00
C GLU A 131 -25.70 0.69 24.13
N LEU A 132 -25.61 0.94 22.83
CA LEU A 132 -26.72 0.80 21.87
C LEU A 132 -26.81 -0.61 21.28
N TYR A 133 -25.67 -1.28 21.06
CA TYR A 133 -25.61 -2.58 20.39
C TYR A 133 -25.01 -3.63 21.32
N SER A 134 -25.68 -4.78 21.43
CA SER A 134 -25.18 -5.91 22.21
C SER A 134 -24.04 -6.64 21.54
N HIS A 135 -24.18 -6.92 20.24
CA HIS A 135 -23.19 -7.67 19.45
C HIS A 135 -22.94 -6.98 18.14
N SER A 136 -21.74 -7.17 17.59
CA SER A 136 -21.38 -6.69 16.25
C SER A 136 -20.60 -7.78 15.52
N ALA A 137 -20.96 -8.02 14.26
CA ALA A 137 -20.22 -8.85 13.32
C ALA A 137 -19.74 -7.95 12.19
N GLU A 138 -18.42 -7.88 11.95
CA GLU A 138 -17.80 -6.95 11.03
C GLU A 138 -16.86 -7.69 10.06
N ILE A 139 -16.93 -7.32 8.78
CA ILE A 139 -16.01 -7.77 7.75
C ILE A 139 -15.43 -6.54 7.05
N ARG A 140 -14.12 -6.46 7.01
CA ARG A 140 -13.39 -5.48 6.21
C ARG A 140 -13.15 -6.07 4.81
N CYS A 141 -14.00 -5.71 3.87
CA CYS A 141 -13.96 -6.22 2.50
C CYS A 141 -12.88 -5.50 1.69
N VAL A 142 -11.90 -6.26 1.22
CA VAL A 142 -10.82 -5.78 0.36
C VAL A 142 -10.88 -6.56 -0.94
N SER A 143 -10.91 -5.85 -2.07
CA SER A 143 -10.89 -6.45 -3.41
C SER A 143 -9.47 -6.91 -3.76
N GLU A 144 -9.35 -7.89 -4.66
CA GLU A 144 -8.09 -8.24 -5.30
C GLU A 144 -7.53 -7.07 -6.15
N ASP A 145 -8.42 -6.24 -6.65
CA ASP A 145 -8.06 -5.01 -7.37
C ASP A 145 -7.69 -3.90 -6.37
N ALA A 146 -6.40 -3.59 -6.28
CA ALA A 146 -5.86 -2.57 -5.37
C ALA A 146 -6.38 -1.14 -5.62
N SER A 147 -6.97 -0.87 -6.79
CA SER A 147 -7.56 0.43 -7.12
C SER A 147 -8.90 0.67 -6.41
N LYS A 148 -9.56 -0.40 -5.94
CA LYS A 148 -10.85 -0.30 -5.26
C LYS A 148 -10.69 0.03 -3.78
N PRO A 149 -11.51 0.96 -3.25
CA PRO A 149 -11.43 1.32 -1.85
C PRO A 149 -11.90 0.19 -0.94
N VAL A 150 -11.29 0.07 0.23
CA VAL A 150 -11.72 -0.84 1.29
C VAL A 150 -13.12 -0.45 1.78
N ARG A 151 -14.00 -1.44 1.98
CA ARG A 151 -15.35 -1.27 2.48
C ARG A 151 -15.57 -2.17 3.69
N THR A 152 -16.14 -1.60 4.75
CA THR A 152 -16.51 -2.37 5.94
C THR A 152 -18.01 -2.61 5.94
N LEU A 153 -18.40 -3.87 5.98
CA LEU A 153 -19.79 -4.29 6.22
C LEU A 153 -19.91 -4.70 7.70
N SER A 154 -20.92 -4.19 8.39
CA SER A 154 -21.16 -4.62 9.77
C SER A 154 -22.65 -4.91 10.00
N ILE A 155 -22.90 -6.00 10.72
CA ILE A 155 -24.22 -6.39 11.19
C ILE A 155 -24.20 -6.26 12.71
N ARG A 156 -25.22 -5.60 13.27
CA ARG A 156 -25.29 -5.29 14.70
C ARG A 156 -26.64 -5.67 15.26
N ILE A 157 -26.64 -6.12 16.52
CA ILE A 157 -27.86 -6.42 17.27
C ILE A 157 -28.15 -5.25 18.19
N LEU A 158 -29.31 -4.61 17.99
CA LEU A 158 -29.77 -3.51 18.83
C LEU A 158 -30.18 -4.04 20.20
N ARG A 159 -29.77 -3.36 21.26
CA ARG A 159 -30.26 -3.70 22.62
C ARG A 159 -31.72 -3.35 22.76
N PRO A 160 -32.50 -4.13 23.53
CA PRO A 160 -33.88 -3.78 23.86
C PRO A 160 -33.94 -2.40 24.52
N SER A 161 -34.92 -1.61 24.13
CA SER A 161 -35.24 -0.32 24.75
C SER A 161 -36.71 -0.24 25.10
N PRO A 162 -37.18 0.70 25.93
CA PRO A 162 -38.57 0.84 26.27
C PRO A 162 -39.52 1.02 25.06
N THR A 163 -39.00 1.50 23.95
CA THR A 163 -39.71 1.71 22.70
C THR A 163 -39.58 0.58 21.68
N LEU A 164 -38.55 -0.28 21.85
CA LEU A 164 -38.19 -1.38 20.95
C LEU A 164 -37.81 -2.61 21.77
N GLU A 165 -38.78 -3.46 22.05
CA GLU A 165 -38.59 -4.66 22.89
C GLU A 165 -37.77 -5.77 22.20
N ASN A 166 -37.72 -5.74 20.85
CA ASN A 166 -37.05 -6.77 20.06
C ASN A 166 -35.59 -6.43 19.76
N ASN A 167 -34.72 -7.43 19.84
CA ASN A 167 -33.34 -7.35 19.37
C ASN A 167 -33.30 -7.25 17.84
N GLN A 168 -33.37 -6.04 17.30
CA GLN A 168 -33.33 -5.82 15.86
C GLN A 168 -31.93 -6.04 15.30
N LEU A 169 -31.84 -6.74 14.18
CA LEU A 169 -30.64 -6.86 13.39
C LEU A 169 -30.56 -5.70 12.39
N LEU A 170 -29.53 -4.89 12.54
CA LEU A 170 -29.24 -3.75 11.68
C LEU A 170 -27.95 -3.96 10.90
N VAL A 171 -27.96 -3.58 9.63
CA VAL A 171 -26.79 -3.68 8.74
C VAL A 171 -26.31 -2.29 8.37
N ASN A 172 -25.05 -2.01 8.60
CA ASN A 172 -24.39 -0.83 8.05
C ASN A 172 -23.82 -1.16 6.67
N VAL A 173 -24.55 -0.73 5.64
CA VAL A 173 -24.11 -0.91 4.25
C VAL A 173 -23.23 0.28 3.85
N PRO A 174 -22.06 0.04 3.24
CA PRO A 174 -21.22 1.13 2.73
C PRO A 174 -21.99 2.09 1.84
N ASN A 175 -21.74 3.39 1.99
CA ASN A 175 -22.42 4.49 1.29
C ASN A 175 -23.91 4.72 1.64
N VAL A 176 -24.47 3.98 2.58
CA VAL A 176 -25.85 4.23 3.10
C VAL A 176 -25.73 4.90 4.46
N ARG A 177 -26.37 6.08 4.60
CA ARG A 177 -26.21 6.91 5.80
C ARG A 177 -26.80 6.29 7.07
N LYS A 178 -27.93 5.58 6.94
CA LYS A 178 -28.64 4.98 8.08
C LYS A 178 -28.53 3.46 8.01
N PRO A 179 -28.39 2.79 9.18
CA PRO A 179 -28.45 1.33 9.22
C PRO A 179 -29.78 0.82 8.63
N VAL A 180 -29.70 -0.25 7.88
CA VAL A 180 -30.85 -0.89 7.23
C VAL A 180 -31.23 -2.13 8.05
N PRO A 181 -32.51 -2.37 8.35
CA PRO A 181 -32.93 -3.63 8.96
C PRO A 181 -32.53 -4.83 8.09
N PHE A 182 -31.94 -5.85 8.73
CA PHE A 182 -31.35 -7.01 8.03
C PHE A 182 -32.35 -7.71 7.10
N PHE A 183 -33.58 -7.94 7.57
CA PHE A 183 -34.59 -8.60 6.78
C PHE A 183 -35.02 -7.80 5.53
N ILE A 184 -35.10 -6.48 5.63
CA ILE A 184 -35.37 -5.62 4.48
C ILE A 184 -34.26 -5.73 3.45
N LEU A 185 -33.01 -5.74 3.89
CA LEU A 185 -31.87 -5.91 3.00
C LEU A 185 -31.93 -7.27 2.30
N MET A 186 -32.19 -8.35 3.04
CA MET A 186 -32.29 -9.70 2.46
C MET A 186 -33.42 -9.81 1.44
N ARG A 187 -34.59 -9.25 1.72
CA ARG A 187 -35.70 -9.16 0.76
C ARG A 187 -35.31 -8.39 -0.50
N GLY A 188 -34.62 -7.27 -0.34
CA GLY A 188 -34.08 -6.49 -1.47
C GLY A 188 -33.06 -7.25 -2.31
N LEU A 189 -32.32 -8.19 -1.72
CA LEU A 189 -31.39 -9.08 -2.40
C LEU A 189 -32.05 -10.33 -3.01
N GLY A 190 -33.39 -10.46 -2.92
CA GLY A 190 -34.16 -11.54 -3.54
C GLY A 190 -34.41 -12.76 -2.66
N ILE A 191 -34.01 -12.73 -1.37
CA ILE A 191 -34.27 -13.80 -0.42
C ILE A 191 -35.69 -13.60 0.14
N LEU A 192 -36.67 -14.32 -0.37
CA LEU A 192 -38.08 -14.17 -0.02
C LEU A 192 -38.54 -15.12 1.10
N SER A 193 -37.83 -16.20 1.33
CA SER A 193 -38.16 -17.20 2.36
C SER A 193 -37.61 -16.82 3.73
N ASP A 194 -38.32 -17.09 4.79
CA ASP A 194 -37.89 -16.93 6.18
C ASP A 194 -37.27 -18.23 6.74
N LYS A 195 -37.07 -19.25 5.92
CA LYS A 195 -36.41 -20.52 6.25
C LYS A 195 -34.97 -20.57 5.83
#